data_ffa7a75e63b46895f2d51dd5748dde70
#
_entry.id   ffa7a75e63b46895f2d51dd5748dde70
#
_cell.length_a   1.000
_cell.length_b   1.000
_cell.length_c   1.000
_cell.angle_alpha   90.00
_cell.angle_beta   90.00
_cell.angle_gamma   90.00
#
_symmetry.space_group_name_H-M   'P 1'
#
loop_
_entity.id
_entity.type
_entity.pdbx_description
1 polymer ?
#
loop_
_entity_poly.entity_id
_entity_poly.type
_entity_poly.pdbx_seq_one_letter_code
_entity_poly.pdbx_strand_id
1 'polypeptide(L)'
;MSTPSTSHGILSEEHAAVRGEIVELLKQAYFAELETVINYVTNSTNPDGIRAQEIKRSLEEDIEEELGHARLFAKRIKELYGVVPSSTDFVAQQPFLAPAEHQTDIVHVIRGVIAAESSAIELYNRIIELTAEVDPVTADMVTEILGDEEGHRRLFEGFLREAEADGLC
;
A
#
# COMPACT_ATOMS: atom_id res chain seq x y z
N MET A 1 -23.67 23.02 -33.91
CA MET A 1 -23.14 21.70 -34.31
C MET A 1 -22.07 21.32 -33.30
N SER A 2 -22.42 20.47 -32.35
CA SER A 2 -21.42 19.95 -31.38
C SER A 2 -20.55 18.94 -32.10
N THR A 3 -19.24 19.21 -32.16
CA THR A 3 -18.27 18.22 -32.60
C THR A 3 -18.36 17.02 -31.66
N PRO A 4 -18.51 15.78 -32.15
CA PRO A 4 -18.48 14.63 -31.28
C PRO A 4 -17.11 14.59 -30.59
N SER A 5 -17.12 14.56 -29.25
CA SER A 5 -15.94 14.30 -28.46
C SER A 5 -15.43 12.91 -28.82
N THR A 6 -14.29 12.87 -29.51
CA THR A 6 -13.65 11.60 -29.93
C THR A 6 -12.67 11.06 -28.86
N SER A 7 -12.80 11.51 -27.62
CA SER A 7 -11.98 10.93 -26.55
C SER A 7 -12.57 9.59 -26.13
N HIS A 8 -12.03 8.52 -26.67
CA HIS A 8 -12.27 7.17 -26.21
C HIS A 8 -11.35 6.89 -25.01
N GLY A 9 -11.83 6.14 -24.02
CA GLY A 9 -11.07 5.75 -22.83
C GLY A 9 -11.48 6.47 -21.56
N ILE A 10 -10.77 6.16 -20.46
CA ILE A 10 -11.14 6.55 -19.09
C ILE A 10 -11.28 8.08 -18.89
N LEU A 11 -10.65 8.90 -19.71
CA LEU A 11 -10.72 10.37 -19.61
C LEU A 11 -11.95 10.97 -20.32
N SER A 12 -12.78 10.18 -21.01
CA SER A 12 -14.02 10.66 -21.65
C SER A 12 -15.12 10.94 -20.62
N GLU A 13 -16.09 11.78 -21.01
CA GLU A 13 -17.25 12.10 -20.16
C GLU A 13 -18.15 10.89 -19.89
N GLU A 14 -18.23 9.94 -20.82
CA GLU A 14 -19.00 8.71 -20.65
C GLU A 14 -18.48 7.82 -19.49
N HIS A 15 -17.18 7.95 -19.15
CA HIS A 15 -16.53 7.22 -18.06
C HIS A 15 -16.41 8.05 -16.77
N ALA A 16 -17.04 9.24 -16.68
CA ALA A 16 -16.89 10.13 -15.52
C ALA A 16 -17.26 9.44 -14.18
N ALA A 17 -18.29 8.59 -14.16
CA ALA A 17 -18.74 7.90 -12.96
C ALA A 17 -17.69 6.86 -12.50
N VAL A 18 -17.28 5.94 -13.36
CA VAL A 18 -16.29 4.90 -13.02
C VAL A 18 -14.92 5.52 -12.73
N ARG A 19 -14.54 6.59 -13.43
CA ARG A 19 -13.33 7.35 -13.13
C ARG A 19 -13.37 7.92 -11.70
N GLY A 20 -14.52 8.41 -11.25
CA GLY A 20 -14.72 8.86 -9.88
C GLY A 20 -14.51 7.74 -8.86
N GLU A 21 -15.05 6.55 -9.11
CA GLU A 21 -14.84 5.37 -8.25
C GLU A 21 -13.37 4.95 -8.19
N ILE A 22 -12.68 4.94 -9.33
CA ILE A 22 -11.23 4.65 -9.40
C ILE A 22 -10.45 5.66 -8.56
N VAL A 23 -10.73 6.96 -8.71
CA VAL A 23 -10.06 8.02 -7.92
C VAL A 23 -10.25 7.80 -6.41
N GLU A 24 -11.43 7.41 -5.95
CA GLU A 24 -11.66 7.16 -4.52
C GLU A 24 -10.87 5.93 -4.01
N LEU A 25 -10.75 4.87 -4.79
CA LEU A 25 -9.89 3.72 -4.43
C LEU A 25 -8.40 4.10 -4.44
N LEU A 26 -7.95 4.89 -5.42
CA LEU A 26 -6.57 5.39 -5.45
C LEU A 26 -6.23 6.30 -4.26
N LYS A 27 -7.19 7.08 -3.74
CA LYS A 27 -7.01 7.87 -2.51
C LYS A 27 -6.86 6.97 -1.29
N GLN A 28 -7.60 5.86 -1.22
CA GLN A 28 -7.44 4.86 -0.16
C GLN A 28 -6.04 4.24 -0.22
N ALA A 29 -5.58 3.83 -1.41
CA ALA A 29 -4.24 3.31 -1.62
C ALA A 29 -3.16 4.33 -1.23
N TYR A 30 -3.26 5.58 -1.69
CA TYR A 30 -2.36 6.66 -1.32
C TYR A 30 -2.21 6.86 0.19
N PHE A 31 -3.32 6.84 0.93
CA PHE A 31 -3.26 6.96 2.38
C PHE A 31 -2.75 5.70 3.07
N ALA A 32 -3.05 4.51 2.54
CA ALA A 32 -2.53 3.25 3.07
C ALA A 32 -1.00 3.24 3.02
N GLU A 33 -0.39 3.62 1.87
CA GLU A 33 1.06 3.69 1.73
C GLU A 33 1.69 4.71 2.70
N LEU A 34 1.13 5.90 2.80
CA LEU A 34 1.64 6.91 3.73
C LEU A 34 1.52 6.47 5.19
N GLU A 35 0.46 5.77 5.55
CA GLU A 35 0.30 5.18 6.88
C GLU A 35 1.35 4.09 7.13
N THR A 36 1.59 3.24 6.13
CA THR A 36 2.65 2.22 6.15
C THR A 36 4.02 2.87 6.37
N VAL A 37 4.35 3.94 5.66
CA VAL A 37 5.60 4.70 5.88
C VAL A 37 5.74 5.15 7.33
N ILE A 38 4.71 5.76 7.92
CA ILE A 38 4.73 6.20 9.33
C ILE A 38 4.98 5.00 10.26
N ASN A 39 4.28 3.91 10.04
CA ASN A 39 4.34 2.72 10.87
C ASN A 39 5.66 1.95 10.69
N TYR A 40 6.24 1.93 9.48
CA TYR A 40 7.53 1.31 9.24
C TYR A 40 8.67 2.11 9.86
N VAL A 41 8.62 3.45 9.85
CA VAL A 41 9.55 4.29 10.63
C VAL A 41 9.46 3.94 12.12
N THR A 42 8.27 3.76 12.65
CA THR A 42 8.05 3.37 14.05
C THR A 42 8.64 1.99 14.35
N ASN A 43 8.35 1.00 13.52
CA ASN A 43 8.72 -0.40 13.73
C ASN A 43 10.16 -0.73 13.29
N SER A 44 10.82 0.13 12.50
CA SER A 44 12.26 0.05 12.25
C SER A 44 13.10 0.73 13.34
N THR A 45 12.48 1.60 14.15
CA THR A 45 13.18 2.35 15.21
C THR A 45 13.06 1.66 16.59
N ASN A 46 11.85 1.32 17.00
CA ASN A 46 11.54 0.87 18.36
C ASN A 46 12.12 -0.51 18.76
N PRO A 47 12.11 -1.55 17.91
CA PRO A 47 12.49 -2.88 18.34
C PRO A 47 13.94 -2.99 18.81
N ASP A 48 14.16 -3.73 19.90
CA ASP A 48 15.45 -3.97 20.50
C ASP A 48 15.94 -5.42 20.31
N GLY A 49 17.25 -5.59 20.35
CA GLY A 49 17.91 -6.90 20.38
C GLY A 49 18.46 -7.33 19.01
N ILE A 50 19.25 -8.41 19.06
CA ILE A 50 19.97 -8.91 17.88
C ILE A 50 19.00 -9.40 16.82
N ARG A 51 17.92 -10.05 17.21
CA ARG A 51 16.91 -10.61 16.29
C ARG A 51 16.11 -9.55 15.55
N ALA A 52 16.05 -8.32 16.11
CA ALA A 52 15.36 -7.20 15.46
C ALA A 52 16.14 -6.60 14.28
N GLN A 53 17.45 -6.84 14.18
CA GLN A 53 18.30 -6.10 13.24
C GLN A 53 17.90 -6.32 11.76
N GLU A 54 17.63 -7.57 11.38
CA GLU A 54 17.23 -7.88 10.01
C GLU A 54 15.85 -7.33 9.69
N ILE A 55 14.90 -7.45 10.62
CA ILE A 55 13.54 -6.90 10.49
C ILE A 55 13.60 -5.38 10.30
N LYS A 56 14.39 -4.69 11.15
CA LYS A 56 14.57 -3.23 11.07
C LYS A 56 15.14 -2.81 9.71
N ARG A 57 16.15 -3.52 9.22
CA ARG A 57 16.77 -3.23 7.93
C ARG A 57 15.78 -3.41 6.78
N SER A 58 15.02 -4.51 6.77
CA SER A 58 13.99 -4.73 5.76
C SER A 58 12.97 -3.60 5.74
N LEU A 59 12.46 -3.19 6.93
CA LEU A 59 11.51 -2.08 7.02
C LEU A 59 12.10 -0.73 6.56
N GLU A 60 13.39 -0.47 6.84
CA GLU A 60 14.08 0.74 6.39
C GLU A 60 14.22 0.79 4.85
N GLU A 61 14.45 -0.36 4.21
CA GLU A 61 14.50 -0.48 2.75
C GLU A 61 13.11 -0.26 2.15
N ASP A 62 12.07 -0.87 2.72
CA ASP A 62 10.69 -0.79 2.24
C ASP A 62 10.10 0.64 2.35
N ILE A 63 10.50 1.46 3.33
CA ILE A 63 10.00 2.85 3.50
C ILE A 63 10.11 3.68 2.22
N GLU A 64 11.23 3.62 1.52
CA GLU A 64 11.43 4.40 0.29
C GLU A 64 10.55 3.88 -0.86
N GLU A 65 10.29 2.58 -0.90
CA GLU A 65 9.44 1.93 -1.88
C GLU A 65 7.97 2.32 -1.66
N GLU A 66 7.45 2.21 -0.42
CA GLU A 66 6.10 2.63 -0.04
C GLU A 66 5.85 4.13 -0.33
N LEU A 67 6.84 4.98 -0.04
CA LEU A 67 6.75 6.39 -0.41
C LEU A 67 6.72 6.58 -1.94
N GLY A 68 7.40 5.73 -2.69
CA GLY A 68 7.34 5.66 -4.14
C GLY A 68 5.94 5.31 -4.64
N HIS A 69 5.33 4.27 -4.07
CA HIS A 69 3.95 3.85 -4.38
C HIS A 69 2.95 4.96 -4.12
N ALA A 70 3.03 5.62 -2.95
CA ALA A 70 2.18 6.78 -2.64
C ALA A 70 2.28 7.89 -3.70
N ARG A 71 3.48 8.18 -4.20
CA ARG A 71 3.69 9.18 -5.27
C ARG A 71 3.07 8.76 -6.60
N LEU A 72 3.13 7.47 -6.94
CA LEU A 72 2.48 6.93 -8.15
C LEU A 72 0.97 7.08 -8.05
N PHE A 73 0.36 6.71 -6.92
CA PHE A 73 -1.07 6.91 -6.69
C PHE A 73 -1.46 8.39 -6.76
N ALA A 74 -0.72 9.29 -6.11
CA ALA A 74 -0.97 10.73 -6.16
C ALA A 74 -0.93 11.27 -7.59
N LYS A 75 0.06 10.88 -8.38
CA LYS A 75 0.18 11.26 -9.79
C LYS A 75 -1.03 10.77 -10.59
N ARG A 76 -1.41 9.50 -10.42
CA ARG A 76 -2.54 8.91 -11.14
C ARG A 76 -3.87 9.55 -10.79
N ILE A 77 -4.13 9.85 -9.51
CA ILE A 77 -5.29 10.62 -9.07
C ILE A 77 -5.40 11.93 -9.88
N LYS A 78 -4.30 12.66 -10.02
CA LYS A 78 -4.29 13.94 -10.75
C LYS A 78 -4.52 13.75 -12.24
N GLU A 79 -3.95 12.71 -12.85
CA GLU A 79 -4.17 12.37 -14.25
C GLU A 79 -5.64 12.05 -14.56
N LEU A 80 -6.34 11.44 -13.60
CA LEU A 80 -7.77 11.12 -13.66
C LEU A 80 -8.69 12.29 -13.26
N TYR A 81 -8.18 13.52 -13.26
CA TYR A 81 -8.89 14.76 -12.87
C TYR A 81 -9.29 14.83 -11.41
N GLY A 82 -8.76 13.93 -10.54
CA GLY A 82 -8.97 13.97 -9.11
C GLY A 82 -8.11 15.04 -8.42
N VAL A 83 -8.37 15.19 -7.13
CA VAL A 83 -7.57 16.01 -6.21
C VAL A 83 -6.91 15.10 -5.20
N VAL A 84 -5.57 15.18 -5.10
CA VAL A 84 -4.81 14.42 -4.10
C VAL A 84 -5.19 14.94 -2.72
N PRO A 85 -5.64 14.07 -1.78
CA PRO A 85 -6.07 14.52 -0.47
C PRO A 85 -4.89 14.98 0.40
N SER A 86 -5.17 15.81 1.39
CA SER A 86 -4.20 16.28 2.37
C SER A 86 -4.27 15.48 3.68
N SER A 87 -3.34 15.75 4.60
CA SER A 87 -3.32 15.11 5.92
C SER A 87 -4.58 15.36 6.77
N THR A 88 -5.38 16.37 6.43
CA THR A 88 -6.66 16.65 7.12
C THR A 88 -7.75 15.62 6.78
N ASP A 89 -7.60 14.89 5.69
CA ASP A 89 -8.53 13.86 5.23
C ASP A 89 -8.07 12.46 5.66
N PHE A 90 -6.89 12.35 6.28
CA PHE A 90 -6.31 11.08 6.71
C PHE A 90 -7.02 10.51 7.93
N VAL A 91 -7.33 9.22 7.86
CA VAL A 91 -7.87 8.44 8.99
C VAL A 91 -7.08 7.13 9.08
N ALA A 92 -6.42 6.89 10.21
CA ALA A 92 -5.64 5.68 10.45
C ALA A 92 -6.48 4.41 10.33
N GLN A 93 -5.96 3.42 9.62
CA GLN A 93 -6.63 2.15 9.30
C GLN A 93 -5.77 0.91 9.64
N GLN A 94 -4.51 1.10 10.09
CA GLN A 94 -3.54 0.03 10.30
C GLN A 94 -3.20 -0.19 11.78
N PRO A 95 -4.17 -0.45 12.68
CA PRO A 95 -3.91 -0.64 14.11
C PRO A 95 -3.01 -1.85 14.41
N PHE A 96 -2.92 -2.81 13.47
CA PHE A 96 -2.06 -3.99 13.55
C PHE A 96 -0.57 -3.67 13.42
N LEU A 97 -0.21 -2.48 12.95
CA LEU A 97 1.17 -1.96 12.92
C LEU A 97 1.53 -1.10 14.15
N ALA A 98 0.64 -1.01 15.14
CA ALA A 98 0.99 -0.37 16.39
C ALA A 98 2.24 -1.01 17.00
N PRO A 99 3.13 -0.22 17.66
CA PRO A 99 4.35 -0.77 18.25
C PRO A 99 4.04 -1.84 19.30
N ALA A 100 4.91 -2.84 19.40
CA ALA A 100 4.78 -3.87 20.41
C ALA A 100 4.90 -3.29 21.84
N GLU A 101 4.17 -3.83 22.80
CA GLU A 101 4.28 -3.45 24.22
C GLU A 101 5.70 -3.69 24.75
N HIS A 102 6.29 -4.83 24.36
CA HIS A 102 7.67 -5.16 24.67
C HIS A 102 8.55 -5.00 23.43
N GLN A 103 9.58 -4.16 23.52
CA GLN A 103 10.43 -3.81 22.38
C GLN A 103 11.24 -4.99 21.82
N THR A 104 11.29 -6.13 22.53
CA THR A 104 11.92 -7.36 22.03
C THR A 104 10.94 -8.33 21.37
N ASP A 105 9.66 -7.98 21.31
CA ASP A 105 8.61 -8.78 20.63
C ASP A 105 8.61 -8.54 19.12
N ILE A 106 9.55 -9.15 18.43
CA ILE A 106 9.66 -9.04 16.96
C ILE A 106 8.54 -9.79 16.23
N VAL A 107 7.93 -10.80 16.86
CA VAL A 107 6.83 -11.57 16.27
C VAL A 107 5.60 -10.68 16.08
N HIS A 108 5.34 -9.80 17.04
CA HIS A 108 4.29 -8.78 16.92
C HIS A 108 4.51 -7.91 15.66
N VAL A 109 5.73 -7.40 15.47
CA VAL A 109 6.08 -6.58 14.31
C VAL A 109 5.90 -7.36 13.00
N ILE A 110 6.46 -8.58 12.93
CA ILE A 110 6.36 -9.44 11.74
C ILE A 110 4.88 -9.69 11.36
N ARG A 111 4.04 -10.05 12.33
CA ARG A 111 2.61 -10.28 12.09
C ARG A 111 1.88 -9.02 11.66
N GLY A 112 2.25 -7.88 12.22
CA GLY A 112 1.72 -6.58 11.83
C GLY A 112 2.00 -6.25 10.38
N VAL A 113 3.23 -6.46 9.91
CA VAL A 113 3.62 -6.28 8.50
C VAL A 113 2.84 -7.22 7.60
N ILE A 114 2.77 -8.52 7.90
CA ILE A 114 1.99 -9.48 7.10
C ILE A 114 0.52 -9.05 6.99
N ALA A 115 -0.06 -8.49 8.04
CA ALA A 115 -1.44 -7.98 8.01
C ALA A 115 -1.56 -6.73 7.13
N ALA A 116 -0.59 -5.81 7.17
CA ALA A 116 -0.54 -4.62 6.33
C ALA A 116 -0.50 -4.99 4.85
N GLU A 117 0.48 -5.83 4.47
CA GLU A 117 0.63 -6.28 3.08
C GLU A 117 -0.61 -7.04 2.59
N SER A 118 -1.22 -7.86 3.44
CA SER A 118 -2.46 -8.56 3.09
C SER A 118 -3.59 -7.58 2.78
N SER A 119 -3.71 -6.51 3.56
CA SER A 119 -4.73 -5.47 3.35
C SER A 119 -4.46 -4.66 2.07
N ALA A 120 -3.19 -4.34 1.78
CA ALA A 120 -2.78 -3.68 0.55
C ALA A 120 -3.09 -4.55 -0.68
N ILE A 121 -2.72 -5.83 -0.64
CA ILE A 121 -3.00 -6.83 -1.70
C ILE A 121 -4.51 -6.91 -1.98
N GLU A 122 -5.36 -6.96 -0.96
CA GLU A 122 -6.82 -6.96 -1.14
C GLU A 122 -7.32 -5.69 -1.82
N LEU A 123 -6.83 -4.52 -1.40
CA LEU A 123 -7.20 -3.25 -2.00
C LEU A 123 -6.75 -3.16 -3.47
N TYR A 124 -5.53 -3.58 -3.77
CA TYR A 124 -4.97 -3.50 -5.12
C TYR A 124 -5.65 -4.46 -6.09
N ASN A 125 -6.00 -5.67 -5.65
CA ASN A 125 -6.84 -6.57 -6.45
C ASN A 125 -8.18 -5.94 -6.79
N ARG A 126 -8.85 -5.25 -5.86
CA ARG A 126 -10.09 -4.52 -6.14
C ARG A 126 -9.92 -3.41 -7.16
N ILE A 127 -8.79 -2.66 -7.10
CA ILE A 127 -8.49 -1.63 -8.09
C ILE A 127 -8.29 -2.27 -9.46
N ILE A 128 -7.51 -3.34 -9.55
CA ILE A 128 -7.24 -4.06 -10.80
C ILE A 128 -8.56 -4.60 -11.40
N GLU A 129 -9.41 -5.23 -10.61
CA GLU A 129 -10.73 -5.73 -11.06
C GLU A 129 -11.60 -4.62 -11.65
N LEU A 130 -11.62 -3.44 -11.00
CA LEU A 130 -12.40 -2.29 -11.50
C LEU A 130 -11.81 -1.69 -12.78
N THR A 131 -10.49 -1.72 -12.93
CA THR A 131 -9.77 -0.97 -13.97
C THR A 131 -9.41 -1.78 -15.20
N ALA A 132 -9.34 -3.11 -15.11
CA ALA A 132 -8.81 -4.00 -16.14
C ALA A 132 -9.38 -3.74 -17.56
N GLU A 133 -10.68 -3.47 -17.67
CA GLU A 133 -11.36 -3.26 -18.96
C GLU A 133 -11.45 -1.77 -19.35
N VAL A 134 -11.45 -0.84 -18.36
CA VAL A 134 -11.81 0.57 -18.60
C VAL A 134 -10.62 1.52 -18.47
N ASP A 135 -9.60 1.13 -17.68
CA ASP A 135 -8.39 1.92 -17.42
C ASP A 135 -7.14 1.02 -17.29
N PRO A 136 -6.67 0.47 -18.41
CA PRO A 136 -5.51 -0.44 -18.38
C PRO A 136 -4.23 0.23 -17.87
N VAL A 137 -4.12 1.55 -17.92
CA VAL A 137 -2.96 2.28 -17.38
C VAL A 137 -2.94 2.20 -15.85
N THR A 138 -4.07 2.38 -15.19
CA THR A 138 -4.18 2.19 -13.73
C THR A 138 -3.99 0.71 -13.38
N ALA A 139 -4.61 -0.21 -14.12
CA ALA A 139 -4.47 -1.65 -13.89
C ALA A 139 -3.01 -2.11 -13.95
N ASP A 140 -2.26 -1.66 -14.96
CA ASP A 140 -0.84 -2.00 -15.16
C ASP A 140 0.02 -1.47 -14.01
N MET A 141 -0.13 -0.18 -13.69
CA MET A 141 0.58 0.46 -12.58
C MET A 141 0.32 -0.27 -11.24
N VAL A 142 -0.94 -0.58 -10.93
CA VAL A 142 -1.30 -1.24 -9.66
C VAL A 142 -0.86 -2.70 -9.65
N THR A 143 -0.79 -3.35 -10.80
CA THR A 143 -0.25 -4.73 -10.92
C THR A 143 1.23 -4.80 -10.60
N GLU A 144 2.03 -3.80 -11.01
CA GLU A 144 3.44 -3.71 -10.63
C GLU A 144 3.58 -3.54 -9.11
N ILE A 145 2.86 -2.60 -8.51
CA ILE A 145 2.87 -2.37 -7.05
C ILE A 145 2.42 -3.62 -6.30
N LEU A 146 1.35 -4.29 -6.75
CA LEU A 146 0.88 -5.55 -6.16
C LEU A 146 1.99 -6.61 -6.11
N GLY A 147 2.84 -6.68 -7.14
CA GLY A 147 3.99 -7.60 -7.17
C GLY A 147 5.00 -7.32 -6.05
N ASP A 148 5.23 -6.05 -5.72
CA ASP A 148 6.12 -5.62 -4.64
C ASP A 148 5.54 -6.04 -3.28
N GLU A 149 4.23 -5.77 -3.01
CA GLU A 149 3.55 -6.15 -1.76
C GLU A 149 3.51 -7.67 -1.52
N GLU A 150 3.29 -8.45 -2.60
CA GLU A 150 3.39 -9.90 -2.52
C GLU A 150 4.82 -10.35 -2.15
N GLY A 151 5.83 -9.65 -2.64
CA GLY A 151 7.24 -9.86 -2.30
C GLY A 151 7.54 -9.57 -0.83
N HIS A 152 7.13 -8.40 -0.33
CA HIS A 152 7.27 -7.99 1.07
C HIS A 152 6.58 -8.98 2.00
N ARG A 153 5.30 -9.28 1.75
CA ARG A 153 4.55 -10.26 2.51
C ARG A 153 5.26 -11.61 2.56
N ARG A 154 5.75 -12.10 1.42
CA ARG A 154 6.43 -13.39 1.32
C ARG A 154 7.74 -13.41 2.13
N LEU A 155 8.48 -12.30 2.16
CA LEU A 155 9.68 -12.14 2.98
C LEU A 155 9.33 -12.25 4.48
N PHE A 156 8.36 -11.49 4.95
CA PHE A 156 7.95 -11.48 6.36
C PHE A 156 7.30 -12.80 6.80
N GLU A 157 6.61 -13.51 5.93
CA GLU A 157 6.20 -14.91 6.18
C GLU A 157 7.42 -15.83 6.39
N GLY A 158 8.54 -15.55 5.75
CA GLY A 158 9.81 -16.24 5.99
C GLY A 158 10.34 -15.99 7.40
N PHE A 159 10.38 -14.75 7.84
CA PHE A 159 10.77 -14.38 9.20
C PHE A 159 9.85 -14.99 10.25
N LEU A 160 8.54 -15.05 9.99
CA LEU A 160 7.59 -15.67 10.90
C LEU A 160 7.88 -17.17 11.09
N ARG A 161 8.13 -17.89 9.99
CA ARG A 161 8.49 -19.32 10.05
C ARG A 161 9.77 -19.59 10.83
N GLU A 162 10.77 -18.72 10.68
CA GLU A 162 12.02 -18.81 11.47
C GLU A 162 11.73 -18.59 12.95
N ALA A 163 10.95 -17.55 13.29
CA ALA A 163 10.56 -17.27 14.67
C ALA A 163 9.77 -18.44 15.31
N GLU A 164 8.89 -19.08 14.55
CA GLU A 164 8.15 -20.28 14.98
C GLU A 164 9.10 -21.47 15.24
N ALA A 165 10.06 -21.70 14.35
CA ALA A 165 11.07 -22.77 14.52
C ALA A 165 11.96 -22.54 15.75
N ASP A 166 12.23 -21.30 16.10
CA ASP A 166 12.99 -20.88 17.28
C ASP A 166 12.15 -20.88 18.57
N GLY A 167 10.86 -21.18 18.50
CA GLY A 167 9.96 -21.22 19.66
C GLY A 167 9.65 -19.84 20.24
N LEU A 168 9.63 -18.80 19.42
CA LEU A 168 9.32 -17.42 19.81
C LEU A 168 7.82 -17.09 19.73
N CYS A 169 7.00 -17.97 19.16
CA CYS A 169 5.55 -17.80 19.00
C CYS A 169 4.76 -18.54 20.06
#